data_f9275cfaffe7fae735fcec922b241170
#
_entry.id   f9275cfaffe7fae735fcec922b241170
#
_cell.length_a   1.000
_cell.length_b   1.000
_cell.length_c   1.000
_cell.angle_alpha   90.00
_cell.angle_beta   90.00
_cell.angle_gamma   90.00
#
_symmetry.space_group_name_H-M   'P 1'
#
loop_
_entity.id
_entity.type
_entity.pdbx_description
1 polymer ?
#
loop_
_entity_poly.entity_id
_entity_poly.type
_entity_poly.pdbx_seq_one_letter_code
_entity_poly.pdbx_strand_id
1 'polypeptide(L)'
;QGEQADDAKLFAWALDAEDFYEKGPSYAGQDETYTIAQPLLDDFFSSIDERVNGGSTVATFRFAHAETMMPFAALLGLPGSTQQAAASTTDVYTYANNEWRGESVTPMAANVQWDVAVKSGNDPKTGRAYTPLVRMLYNEQEIAFRSECTPIADGSTWYKLTELKSCLASDHQTLGDDAHLTDDSTTQ
;
A
#
# COMPACT_ATOMS: atom_id res chain seq x y z
N GLN A 1 -18.86 -10.09 -34.17
CA GLN A 1 -18.90 -10.14 -32.68
C GLN A 1 -17.61 -10.70 -32.08
N GLY A 2 -16.86 -11.59 -32.76
CA GLY A 2 -15.58 -12.11 -32.27
C GLY A 2 -14.44 -11.10 -32.34
N GLU A 3 -14.28 -10.43 -33.46
CA GLU A 3 -13.22 -9.43 -33.69
C GLU A 3 -13.25 -8.26 -32.68
N GLN A 4 -14.44 -7.72 -32.41
CA GLN A 4 -14.60 -6.64 -31.41
C GLN A 4 -14.25 -7.07 -29.98
N ALA A 5 -14.51 -8.33 -29.64
CA ALA A 5 -14.15 -8.87 -28.32
C ALA A 5 -12.63 -9.07 -28.17
N ASP A 6 -11.93 -9.41 -29.25
CA ASP A 6 -10.49 -9.59 -29.24
C ASP A 6 -9.76 -8.24 -29.22
N ASP A 7 -10.26 -7.23 -29.92
CA ASP A 7 -9.77 -5.86 -29.84
C ASP A 7 -9.94 -5.29 -28.42
N ALA A 8 -11.09 -5.50 -27.78
CA ALA A 8 -11.34 -5.04 -26.42
C ALA A 8 -10.35 -5.67 -25.40
N LYS A 9 -10.04 -6.96 -25.56
CA LYS A 9 -9.05 -7.64 -24.72
C LYS A 9 -7.63 -7.11 -24.94
N LEU A 10 -7.29 -6.79 -26.19
CA LEU A 10 -5.99 -6.21 -26.52
C LEU A 10 -5.83 -4.82 -25.88
N PHE A 11 -6.86 -3.98 -25.96
CA PHE A 11 -6.83 -2.67 -25.32
C PHE A 11 -6.78 -2.77 -23.79
N ALA A 12 -7.55 -3.67 -23.18
CA ALA A 12 -7.50 -3.90 -21.74
C ALA A 12 -6.11 -4.34 -21.30
N TRP A 13 -5.49 -5.28 -22.02
CA TRP A 13 -4.14 -5.71 -21.74
C TRP A 13 -3.12 -4.57 -21.92
N ALA A 14 -3.23 -3.75 -22.96
CA ALA A 14 -2.31 -2.65 -23.20
C ALA A 14 -2.36 -1.60 -22.07
N LEU A 15 -3.56 -1.27 -21.59
CA LEU A 15 -3.76 -0.38 -20.44
C LEU A 15 -3.21 -0.99 -19.15
N ASP A 16 -3.52 -2.27 -18.89
CA ASP A 16 -2.98 -2.96 -17.72
C ASP A 16 -1.44 -3.07 -17.77
N ALA A 17 -0.85 -3.25 -18.95
CA ALA A 17 0.61 -3.30 -19.10
C ALA A 17 1.25 -1.93 -18.79
N GLU A 18 0.65 -0.84 -19.27
CA GLU A 18 1.08 0.53 -18.96
C GLU A 18 0.98 0.77 -17.45
N ASP A 19 -0.19 0.52 -16.86
CA ASP A 19 -0.43 0.75 -15.45
C ASP A 19 0.45 -0.13 -14.55
N PHE A 20 0.71 -1.39 -14.94
CA PHE A 20 1.61 -2.30 -14.22
C PHE A 20 3.02 -1.71 -14.07
N TYR A 21 3.57 -1.16 -15.16
CA TYR A 21 4.93 -0.62 -15.16
C TYR A 21 5.05 0.80 -14.62
N GLU A 22 4.01 1.61 -14.72
CA GLU A 22 4.08 3.03 -14.35
C GLU A 22 3.50 3.33 -12.96
N LYS A 23 2.50 2.55 -12.53
CA LYS A 23 1.68 2.84 -11.34
C LYS A 23 1.49 1.62 -10.43
N GLY A 24 1.76 0.44 -10.96
CA GLY A 24 1.62 -0.84 -10.29
C GLY A 24 2.91 -1.31 -9.64
N PRO A 25 3.00 -2.62 -9.34
CA PRO A 25 4.13 -3.19 -8.61
C PRO A 25 5.42 -3.32 -9.43
N SER A 26 5.36 -3.24 -10.78
CA SER A 26 6.52 -3.27 -11.67
C SER A 26 7.48 -4.44 -11.44
N TYR A 27 8.78 -4.22 -11.46
CA TYR A 27 9.81 -5.23 -11.28
C TYR A 27 10.24 -5.36 -9.83
N ALA A 28 10.58 -6.57 -9.42
CA ALA A 28 11.13 -6.84 -8.09
C ALA A 28 12.41 -6.01 -7.86
N GLY A 29 12.46 -5.34 -6.72
CA GLY A 29 13.55 -4.43 -6.36
C GLY A 29 13.41 -3.01 -6.92
N GLN A 30 12.29 -2.69 -7.56
CA GLN A 30 11.93 -1.32 -7.97
C GLN A 30 10.67 -0.91 -7.21
N ASP A 31 10.72 0.25 -6.59
CA ASP A 31 9.64 0.78 -5.75
C ASP A 31 9.19 2.20 -6.16
N GLU A 32 9.86 2.79 -7.13
CA GLU A 32 9.62 4.16 -7.57
C GLU A 32 8.18 4.37 -8.07
N THR A 33 7.58 3.33 -8.66
CA THR A 33 6.23 3.39 -9.21
C THR A 33 5.16 3.58 -8.14
N TYR A 34 5.37 3.06 -6.93
CA TYR A 34 4.39 3.14 -5.86
C TYR A 34 4.84 3.99 -4.67
N THR A 35 6.11 4.28 -4.50
CA THR A 35 6.57 5.22 -3.47
C THR A 35 6.10 6.66 -3.73
N ILE A 36 5.72 6.98 -4.96
CA ILE A 36 5.04 8.23 -5.29
C ILE A 36 3.77 8.47 -4.46
N ALA A 37 3.15 7.40 -3.93
CA ALA A 37 1.98 7.49 -3.07
C ALA A 37 2.31 7.77 -1.58
N GLN A 38 3.59 7.87 -1.20
CA GLN A 38 4.00 8.15 0.18
C GLN A 38 3.36 9.42 0.76
N PRO A 39 3.27 10.55 0.04
CA PRO A 39 2.59 11.75 0.56
C PRO A 39 1.12 11.52 0.93
N LEU A 40 0.44 10.61 0.24
CA LEU A 40 -0.94 10.24 0.58
C LEU A 40 -0.98 9.43 1.88
N LEU A 41 -0.07 8.51 2.09
CA LEU A 41 0.06 7.77 3.36
C LEU A 41 0.36 8.72 4.53
N ASP A 42 1.26 9.66 4.33
CA ASP A 42 1.62 10.68 5.32
C ASP A 42 0.42 11.55 5.68
N ASP A 43 -0.43 11.89 4.70
CA ASP A 43 -1.66 12.65 4.91
C ASP A 43 -2.73 11.84 5.68
N PHE A 44 -2.81 10.53 5.49
CA PHE A 44 -3.64 9.65 6.33
C PHE A 44 -3.18 9.73 7.79
N PHE A 45 -1.90 9.56 8.07
CA PHE A 45 -1.36 9.68 9.43
C PHE A 45 -1.53 11.07 10.02
N SER A 46 -1.31 12.10 9.23
CA SER A 46 -1.48 13.50 9.64
C SER A 46 -2.91 13.81 10.09
N SER A 47 -3.90 13.32 9.33
CA SER A 47 -5.32 13.45 9.65
C SER A 47 -5.68 12.72 10.97
N ILE A 48 -5.09 11.56 11.21
CA ILE A 48 -5.26 10.82 12.46
C ILE A 48 -4.63 11.59 13.62
N ASP A 49 -3.42 12.09 13.44
CA ASP A 49 -2.72 12.86 14.47
C ASP A 49 -3.47 14.12 14.85
N GLU A 50 -4.02 14.86 13.89
CA GLU A 50 -4.87 16.01 14.15
C GLU A 50 -6.04 15.62 15.07
N ARG A 51 -6.73 14.54 14.73
CA ARG A 51 -7.86 14.04 15.52
C ARG A 51 -7.47 13.62 16.92
N VAL A 52 -6.38 12.88 17.05
CA VAL A 52 -5.85 12.38 18.34
C VAL A 52 -5.40 13.53 19.25
N ASN A 53 -4.86 14.58 18.66
CA ASN A 53 -4.40 15.77 19.39
C ASN A 53 -5.52 16.80 19.68
N GLY A 54 -6.78 16.41 19.58
CA GLY A 54 -7.93 17.23 19.98
C GLY A 54 -8.61 17.98 18.84
N GLY A 55 -8.25 17.69 17.60
CA GLY A 55 -8.95 18.20 16.42
C GLY A 55 -10.42 17.76 16.40
N SER A 56 -11.27 18.57 15.79
CA SER A 56 -12.72 18.34 15.71
C SER A 56 -13.16 17.53 14.49
N THR A 57 -12.27 17.33 13.52
CA THR A 57 -12.54 16.57 12.29
C THR A 57 -12.83 15.10 12.62
N VAL A 58 -14.00 14.62 12.26
CA VAL A 58 -14.45 13.24 12.54
C VAL A 58 -14.34 12.32 11.32
N ALA A 59 -14.28 12.88 10.12
CA ALA A 59 -14.07 12.15 8.87
C ALA A 59 -13.39 13.04 7.85
N THR A 60 -12.44 12.46 7.11
CA THR A 60 -11.76 13.09 5.98
C THR A 60 -11.97 12.21 4.76
N PHE A 61 -12.51 12.79 3.69
CA PHE A 61 -12.74 12.08 2.42
C PHE A 61 -11.79 12.62 1.37
N ARG A 62 -11.18 11.72 0.63
CA ARG A 62 -10.29 12.01 -0.49
C ARG A 62 -10.86 11.35 -1.73
N PHE A 63 -10.99 12.11 -2.80
CA PHE A 63 -11.49 11.63 -4.08
C PHE A 63 -10.34 11.66 -5.07
N ALA A 64 -10.13 10.55 -5.75
CA ALA A 64 -9.00 10.36 -6.63
C ALA A 64 -9.38 9.49 -7.83
N HIS A 65 -8.43 9.24 -8.70
CA HIS A 65 -8.53 8.35 -9.85
C HIS A 65 -7.82 7.02 -9.59
N ALA A 66 -7.99 6.05 -10.49
CA ALA A 66 -7.31 4.75 -10.43
C ALA A 66 -5.78 4.92 -10.37
N GLU A 67 -5.24 5.89 -11.10
CA GLU A 67 -3.82 6.24 -11.15
C GLU A 67 -3.23 6.70 -9.80
N THR A 68 -4.06 7.13 -8.87
CA THR A 68 -3.66 7.42 -7.48
C THR A 68 -3.83 6.20 -6.59
N MET A 69 -4.89 5.43 -6.85
CA MET A 69 -5.22 4.26 -6.03
C MET A 69 -4.28 3.08 -6.26
N MET A 70 -3.83 2.84 -7.50
CA MET A 70 -2.92 1.74 -7.83
C MET A 70 -1.59 1.82 -7.07
N PRO A 71 -0.82 2.93 -7.15
CA PRO A 71 0.41 3.07 -6.38
C PRO A 71 0.15 3.05 -4.86
N PHE A 72 -0.96 3.61 -4.39
CA PHE A 72 -1.30 3.56 -2.97
C PHE A 72 -1.62 2.14 -2.50
N ALA A 73 -2.32 1.36 -3.31
CA ALA A 73 -2.59 -0.05 -3.03
C ALA A 73 -1.29 -0.87 -2.97
N ALA A 74 -0.39 -0.67 -3.93
CA ALA A 74 0.92 -1.33 -3.96
C ALA A 74 1.78 -0.92 -2.75
N LEU A 75 1.82 0.37 -2.40
CA LEU A 75 2.52 0.90 -1.24
C LEU A 75 2.01 0.29 0.06
N LEU A 76 0.70 0.10 0.21
CA LEU A 76 0.09 -0.51 1.39
C LEU A 76 0.13 -2.05 1.39
N GLY A 77 0.55 -2.68 0.29
CA GLY A 77 0.56 -4.13 0.16
C GLY A 77 -0.83 -4.74 0.09
N LEU A 78 -1.80 -4.05 -0.54
CA LEU A 78 -3.18 -4.50 -0.60
C LEU A 78 -3.35 -5.76 -1.48
N PRO A 79 -4.38 -6.58 -1.26
CA PRO A 79 -4.61 -7.80 -2.05
C PRO A 79 -4.64 -7.52 -3.56
N GLY A 80 -3.88 -8.30 -4.32
CA GLY A 80 -3.78 -8.19 -5.77
C GLY A 80 -2.85 -7.11 -6.30
N SER A 81 -2.33 -6.22 -5.44
CA SER A 81 -1.52 -5.07 -5.87
C SER A 81 0.00 -5.29 -5.89
N THR A 82 0.51 -6.39 -5.32
CA THR A 82 1.94 -6.54 -4.99
C THR A 82 2.69 -7.53 -5.87
N GLN A 83 2.07 -8.13 -6.86
CA GLN A 83 2.72 -9.14 -7.68
C GLN A 83 3.68 -8.51 -8.70
N GLN A 84 4.94 -8.39 -8.31
CA GLN A 84 6.02 -7.87 -9.16
C GLN A 84 6.44 -8.89 -10.24
N ALA A 85 6.96 -8.38 -11.36
CA ALA A 85 7.73 -9.18 -12.31
C ALA A 85 9.13 -9.44 -11.75
N ALA A 86 9.74 -10.59 -12.11
CA ALA A 86 11.11 -10.87 -11.68
C ALA A 86 12.10 -9.83 -12.25
N ALA A 87 13.02 -9.33 -11.44
CA ALA A 87 13.99 -8.31 -11.84
C ALA A 87 14.87 -8.74 -13.04
N SER A 88 15.09 -10.05 -13.21
CA SER A 88 15.89 -10.60 -14.30
C SER A 88 15.07 -10.94 -15.56
N THR A 89 13.76 -10.72 -15.56
CA THR A 89 12.93 -11.05 -16.72
C THR A 89 13.14 -10.05 -17.85
N THR A 90 13.20 -10.56 -19.07
CA THR A 90 13.11 -9.77 -20.30
C THR A 90 11.71 -9.88 -20.92
N ASP A 91 10.84 -10.67 -20.31
CA ASP A 91 9.49 -10.90 -20.81
C ASP A 91 8.60 -9.71 -20.43
N VAL A 92 7.87 -9.23 -21.40
CA VAL A 92 6.86 -8.20 -21.17
C VAL A 92 5.72 -8.78 -20.36
N TYR A 93 5.12 -7.97 -19.47
CA TYR A 93 3.91 -8.31 -18.75
C TYR A 93 2.82 -8.81 -19.70
N THR A 94 2.24 -9.94 -19.35
CA THR A 94 1.05 -10.51 -20.00
C THR A 94 0.17 -11.17 -18.96
N TYR A 95 -1.10 -11.38 -19.30
CA TYR A 95 -2.03 -12.12 -18.45
C TYR A 95 -1.66 -13.60 -18.22
N ALA A 96 -0.73 -14.13 -19.01
CA ALA A 96 -0.24 -15.49 -18.87
C ALA A 96 0.92 -15.62 -17.87
N ASN A 97 1.71 -14.55 -17.69
CA ASN A 97 2.90 -14.57 -16.84
C ASN A 97 2.78 -13.75 -15.56
N ASN A 98 1.69 -12.98 -15.39
CA ASN A 98 1.43 -12.18 -14.19
C ASN A 98 -0.08 -12.10 -13.91
N GLU A 99 -0.46 -12.24 -12.65
CA GLU A 99 -1.87 -12.22 -12.21
C GLU A 99 -2.38 -10.81 -11.88
N TRP A 100 -1.50 -9.81 -11.83
CA TRP A 100 -1.91 -8.45 -11.56
C TRP A 100 -2.89 -7.93 -12.62
N ARG A 101 -3.93 -7.23 -12.17
CA ARG A 101 -4.96 -6.63 -13.01
C ARG A 101 -5.38 -5.29 -12.41
N GLY A 102 -5.32 -4.23 -13.20
CA GLY A 102 -5.76 -2.90 -12.77
C GLY A 102 -7.19 -2.89 -12.25
N GLU A 103 -8.11 -3.55 -12.97
CA GLU A 103 -9.52 -3.67 -12.58
C GLU A 103 -9.75 -4.44 -11.26
N SER A 104 -8.84 -5.34 -10.89
CA SER A 104 -8.92 -6.06 -9.61
C SER A 104 -8.39 -5.25 -8.45
N VAL A 105 -7.37 -4.43 -8.70
CA VAL A 105 -6.79 -3.52 -7.71
C VAL A 105 -7.68 -2.30 -7.51
N THR A 106 -8.19 -1.73 -8.61
CA THR A 106 -9.01 -0.52 -8.57
C THR A 106 -10.32 -0.71 -9.33
N PRO A 107 -11.22 -1.58 -8.83
CA PRO A 107 -12.54 -1.73 -9.42
C PRO A 107 -13.30 -0.41 -9.38
N MET A 108 -14.42 -0.32 -10.11
CA MET A 108 -15.28 0.87 -10.07
C MET A 108 -15.70 1.15 -8.62
N ALA A 109 -15.54 2.40 -8.18
CA ALA A 109 -15.73 2.86 -6.80
C ALA A 109 -14.76 2.23 -5.78
N ALA A 110 -13.58 1.79 -6.23
CA ALA A 110 -12.54 1.32 -5.33
C ALA A 110 -12.29 2.31 -4.18
N ASN A 111 -12.11 1.78 -2.98
CA ASN A 111 -11.87 2.63 -1.82
C ASN A 111 -10.92 1.96 -0.81
N VAL A 112 -10.20 2.81 -0.10
CA VAL A 112 -9.43 2.45 1.10
C VAL A 112 -9.95 3.31 2.24
N GLN A 113 -10.41 2.68 3.32
CA GLN A 113 -10.91 3.33 4.52
C GLN A 113 -10.07 2.93 5.72
N TRP A 114 -9.68 3.90 6.53
CA TRP A 114 -9.11 3.65 7.84
C TRP A 114 -10.06 4.14 8.92
N ASP A 115 -10.46 3.23 9.80
CA ASP A 115 -11.24 3.56 10.99
C ASP A 115 -10.31 3.73 12.18
N VAL A 116 -10.52 4.81 12.92
CA VAL A 116 -9.69 5.16 14.09
C VAL A 116 -10.53 5.12 15.34
N ALA A 117 -10.19 4.24 16.28
CA ALA A 117 -10.79 4.19 17.59
C ALA A 117 -9.93 4.94 18.62
N VAL A 118 -10.49 5.99 19.19
CA VAL A 118 -9.86 6.80 20.24
C VAL A 118 -10.61 6.63 21.55
N LYS A 119 -9.88 6.33 22.62
CA LYS A 119 -10.44 6.23 23.97
C LYS A 119 -9.78 7.25 24.87
N SER A 120 -10.58 8.05 25.57
CA SER A 120 -10.09 9.02 26.57
C SER A 120 -9.73 8.35 27.90
N GLY A 121 -8.86 9.01 28.68
CA GLY A 121 -8.39 8.52 29.98
C GLY A 121 -7.18 7.59 29.88
N ASN A 122 -6.86 6.97 31.00
CA ASN A 122 -5.71 6.08 31.11
C ASN A 122 -6.14 4.62 31.29
N ASP A 123 -5.33 3.72 30.76
CA ASP A 123 -5.44 2.29 31.00
C ASP A 123 -5.18 2.01 32.50
N PRO A 124 -6.13 1.42 33.22
CA PRO A 124 -5.99 1.16 34.65
C PRO A 124 -4.87 0.18 35.00
N LYS A 125 -4.41 -0.62 34.04
CA LYS A 125 -3.32 -1.59 34.23
C LYS A 125 -1.94 -0.94 34.11
N THR A 126 -1.81 0.02 33.20
CA THR A 126 -0.50 0.64 32.90
C THR A 126 -0.37 2.06 33.41
N GLY A 127 -1.48 2.72 33.77
CA GLY A 127 -1.53 4.14 34.16
C GLY A 127 -1.27 5.12 33.00
N ARG A 128 -1.08 4.63 31.78
CA ARG A 128 -0.79 5.44 30.58
C ARG A 128 -2.06 5.70 29.78
N ALA A 129 -2.04 6.79 29.01
CA ALA A 129 -3.10 7.06 28.05
C ALA A 129 -3.29 5.89 27.07
N TYR A 130 -4.53 5.65 26.69
CA TYR A 130 -4.83 4.64 25.67
C TYR A 130 -4.20 5.04 24.33
N THR A 131 -3.51 4.09 23.70
CA THR A 131 -3.03 4.26 22.33
C THR A 131 -4.21 4.13 21.37
N PRO A 132 -4.38 5.06 20.43
CA PRO A 132 -5.39 4.92 19.38
C PRO A 132 -5.19 3.63 18.59
N LEU A 133 -6.30 3.02 18.17
CA LEU A 133 -6.31 1.85 17.32
C LEU A 133 -6.80 2.21 15.93
N VAL A 134 -6.25 1.55 14.93
CA VAL A 134 -6.59 1.73 13.52
C VAL A 134 -6.89 0.38 12.90
N ARG A 135 -7.91 0.30 12.06
CA ARG A 135 -8.14 -0.81 11.14
C ARG A 135 -8.32 -0.30 9.73
N MET A 136 -8.17 -1.18 8.76
CA MET A 136 -8.31 -0.86 7.35
C MET A 136 -9.39 -1.69 6.69
N LEU A 137 -10.15 -1.04 5.80
CA LEU A 137 -11.03 -1.69 4.86
C LEU A 137 -10.54 -1.35 3.44
N TYR A 138 -10.60 -2.34 2.57
CA TYR A 138 -10.32 -2.19 1.14
C TYR A 138 -11.50 -2.73 0.35
N ASN A 139 -12.08 -1.89 -0.50
CA ASN A 139 -13.31 -2.20 -1.21
C ASN A 139 -14.39 -2.75 -0.26
N GLU A 140 -14.57 -2.06 0.89
CA GLU A 140 -15.54 -2.36 1.96
C GLU A 140 -15.29 -3.67 2.71
N GLN A 141 -14.20 -4.37 2.42
CA GLN A 141 -13.80 -5.57 3.16
C GLN A 141 -12.72 -5.23 4.19
N GLU A 142 -12.95 -5.64 5.43
CA GLU A 142 -11.95 -5.50 6.49
C GLU A 142 -10.74 -6.40 6.18
N ILE A 143 -9.56 -5.80 6.12
CA ILE A 143 -8.32 -6.49 5.78
C ILE A 143 -7.21 -6.18 6.80
N ALA A 144 -6.23 -7.06 6.88
CA ALA A 144 -5.02 -6.81 7.64
C ALA A 144 -4.14 -5.76 6.93
N PHE A 145 -3.34 -5.03 7.69
CA PHE A 145 -2.19 -4.34 7.16
C PHE A 145 -1.12 -5.35 6.74
N ARG A 146 0.01 -4.89 6.22
CA ARG A 146 1.13 -5.73 5.80
C ARG A 146 1.50 -6.78 6.86
N SER A 147 2.05 -7.89 6.42
CA SER A 147 2.44 -9.03 7.29
C SER A 147 3.47 -8.65 8.35
N GLU A 148 4.28 -7.63 8.09
CA GLU A 148 5.29 -7.11 9.01
C GLU A 148 4.68 -6.31 10.17
N CYS A 149 3.45 -5.82 10.01
CA CYS A 149 2.75 -5.07 11.05
C CYS A 149 2.10 -6.00 12.08
N THR A 150 2.29 -5.70 13.35
CA THR A 150 1.80 -6.54 14.45
C THR A 150 0.42 -6.08 14.93
N PRO A 151 -0.65 -6.90 14.77
CA PRO A 151 -1.98 -6.57 15.28
C PRO A 151 -2.01 -6.60 16.82
N ILE A 152 -3.08 -6.07 17.43
CA ILE A 152 -3.25 -6.05 18.89
C ILE A 152 -3.43 -7.43 19.52
N ALA A 153 -3.81 -8.43 18.73
CA ALA A 153 -3.95 -9.84 19.08
C ALA A 153 -3.99 -10.70 17.84
N ASP A 154 -3.71 -11.99 17.98
CA ASP A 154 -3.81 -12.97 16.89
C ASP A 154 -5.20 -12.96 16.27
N GLY A 155 -5.28 -12.89 14.95
CA GLY A 155 -6.51 -12.82 14.17
C GLY A 155 -7.26 -11.48 14.24
N SER A 156 -6.70 -10.46 14.88
CA SER A 156 -7.26 -9.11 14.89
C SER A 156 -6.81 -8.34 13.64
N THR A 157 -7.68 -7.48 13.16
CA THR A 157 -7.40 -6.48 12.11
C THR A 157 -7.20 -5.07 12.69
N TRP A 158 -7.18 -4.94 14.00
CA TRP A 158 -6.87 -3.71 14.70
C TRP A 158 -5.40 -3.63 15.10
N TYR A 159 -4.81 -2.47 14.89
CA TYR A 159 -3.40 -2.18 15.17
C TYR A 159 -3.27 -0.93 16.03
N LYS A 160 -2.23 -0.85 16.85
CA LYS A 160 -1.90 0.41 17.53
C LYS A 160 -1.38 1.42 16.50
N LEU A 161 -1.80 2.67 16.60
CA LEU A 161 -1.32 3.73 15.72
C LEU A 161 0.21 3.84 15.71
N THR A 162 0.84 3.69 16.87
CA THR A 162 2.31 3.71 17.01
C THR A 162 3.00 2.58 16.26
N GLU A 163 2.39 1.40 16.27
CA GLU A 163 2.86 0.23 15.53
C GLU A 163 2.77 0.46 14.02
N LEU A 164 1.62 0.94 13.52
CA LEU A 164 1.46 1.22 12.11
C LEU A 164 2.42 2.29 11.59
N LYS A 165 2.65 3.35 12.37
CA LYS A 165 3.62 4.37 12.01
C LYS A 165 5.04 3.79 11.90
N SER A 166 5.42 2.90 12.80
CA SER A 166 6.71 2.24 12.76
C SER A 166 6.82 1.26 11.59
N CYS A 167 5.83 0.39 11.45
CA CYS A 167 5.79 -0.66 10.44
C CYS A 167 5.76 -0.10 9.01
N LEU A 168 4.91 0.89 8.73
CA LEU A 168 4.77 1.46 7.39
C LEU A 168 5.85 2.50 7.05
N ALA A 169 6.62 2.98 8.02
CA ALA A 169 7.78 3.85 7.79
C ALA A 169 9.07 3.08 7.51
N SER A 170 9.17 1.82 7.94
CA SER A 170 10.42 1.06 7.90
C SER A 170 10.86 0.62 6.50
N ASP A 171 9.97 0.63 5.52
CA ASP A 171 10.31 0.22 4.16
C ASP A 171 11.21 1.19 3.40
N HIS A 172 11.30 2.44 3.84
CA HIS A 172 12.23 3.39 3.21
C HIS A 172 13.68 3.26 3.68
N GLN A 173 13.93 2.56 4.78
CA GLN A 173 15.29 2.40 5.31
C GLN A 173 16.01 1.13 4.85
N THR A 174 15.30 0.07 4.45
CA THR A 174 15.93 -1.21 4.08
C THR A 174 16.37 -1.29 2.63
N LEU A 175 15.87 -0.43 1.74
CA LEU A 175 16.27 -0.41 0.32
C LEU A 175 17.46 0.51 0.03
N GLY A 176 17.88 1.35 0.99
CA GLY A 176 19.02 2.26 0.86
C GLY A 176 20.35 1.72 1.39
N ASP A 177 20.33 0.72 2.26
CA ASP A 177 21.55 0.26 2.99
C ASP A 177 22.26 -0.92 2.33
N ASP A 178 21.66 -1.61 1.37
CA ASP A 178 22.29 -2.73 0.65
C ASP A 178 23.10 -2.32 -0.60
N ALA A 179 23.19 -1.04 -0.91
CA ALA A 179 24.04 -0.54 -1.99
C ALA A 179 25.46 -0.19 -1.52
N HIS A 180 25.99 -0.89 -0.54
CA HIS A 180 27.44 -0.84 -0.26
C HIS A 180 28.14 -1.82 -1.21
N LEU A 181 28.34 -1.35 -2.44
CA LEU A 181 29.31 -1.94 -3.35
C LEU A 181 30.68 -1.91 -2.65
N THR A 182 31.14 -3.06 -2.24
CA THR A 182 32.54 -3.26 -1.88
C THR A 182 33.36 -3.05 -3.15
N ASP A 183 33.91 -1.83 -3.27
CA ASP A 183 35.00 -1.52 -4.19
C ASP A 183 36.26 -2.20 -3.66
N ASP A 184 36.50 -3.43 -4.10
CA ASP A 184 37.74 -4.15 -3.85
C ASP A 184 38.70 -3.90 -5.01
N SER A 185 39.26 -2.71 -5.04
CA SER A 185 40.44 -2.41 -5.85
C SER A 185 41.68 -2.61 -5.02
N THR A 186 42.14 -3.85 -4.89
CA THR A 186 43.52 -4.11 -4.42
C THR A 186 44.39 -4.38 -5.65
N THR A 187 45.15 -3.38 -5.94
CA THR A 187 46.26 -3.30 -6.87
C THR A 187 47.41 -4.22 -6.45
N GLN A 188 47.99 -4.89 -7.40
CA GLN A 188 49.47 -5.05 -7.49
C GLN A 188 49.88 -4.78 -8.93
#